data_a659b9099405ffa6aa105a7ef34c3d49
#
_entry.id   a659b9099405ffa6aa105a7ef34c3d49
#
_cell.length_a   1.000
_cell.length_b   1.000
_cell.length_c   1.000
_cell.angle_alpha   90.00
_cell.angle_beta   90.00
_cell.angle_gamma   90.00
#
_symmetry.space_group_name_H-M   'P 1'
#
loop_
_entity.id
_entity.type
_entity.pdbx_description
1 polymer ?
#
loop_
_entity_poly.entity_id
_entity_poly.type
_entity_poly.pdbx_seq_one_letter_code
_entity_poly.pdbx_strand_id
1 'polypeptide(L)'
;MKRTGLSRMILGCMFLLAGTAIARAPEGGYHLLNKYTLGAAEGSTGEYFDYIYVDSSARRVYLSHGTEVKVISADDASAIGNVTGFKRDHGIAIASEFGRGFITDGADGKVSIFDLKTLKVIGDVMAQPDADGVIYDSASKHVFVMSGETKTATVIDAKTGAAVKTVDLGGGPEFAVADGKGTVYINLEDKGEVVVLDSRTLDIKSRWPVAPASGPTAIAMDREHRRLFSAGRNPQMLVVMDADTGKVIQSFPISAGADADAYDPGTGLVFVSTREGMLHIFHEDSPDKFSVVDAVKTEYGAKTLGLDTKTHHVFVDTADFGPAPAPTPQRQHPQPVPVAGTFRVLVYGQ
;
A
#
# COMPACT_ATOMS: atom_id res chain seq x y z
N MET A 1 -42.45 -52.73 -52.64
CA MET A 1 -41.14 -52.06 -52.62
C MET A 1 -41.35 -50.64 -52.15
N LYS A 2 -41.06 -50.36 -50.87
CA LYS A 2 -41.00 -48.98 -50.35
C LYS A 2 -39.70 -48.84 -49.60
N ARG A 3 -38.82 -47.94 -50.11
CA ARG A 3 -37.55 -47.54 -49.45
C ARG A 3 -37.84 -46.48 -48.44
N THR A 4 -37.51 -46.69 -47.15
CA THR A 4 -37.52 -45.75 -46.10
C THR A 4 -36.14 -45.12 -45.99
N GLY A 5 -36.06 -43.82 -46.25
CA GLY A 5 -34.84 -42.99 -46.00
C GLY A 5 -34.65 -42.61 -44.56
N LEU A 6 -33.50 -42.93 -44.01
CA LEU A 6 -33.07 -42.58 -42.65
C LEU A 6 -32.30 -41.26 -42.69
N SER A 7 -32.92 -40.18 -42.21
CA SER A 7 -32.30 -38.86 -42.07
C SER A 7 -31.39 -38.86 -40.83
N ARG A 8 -30.06 -38.68 -41.02
CA ARG A 8 -29.09 -38.48 -39.96
C ARG A 8 -29.04 -36.99 -39.58
N MET A 9 -29.52 -36.68 -38.42
CA MET A 9 -29.38 -35.36 -37.80
C MET A 9 -28.01 -35.24 -37.17
N ILE A 10 -27.11 -34.40 -37.74
CA ILE A 10 -25.81 -34.07 -37.19
C ILE A 10 -26.01 -32.92 -36.21
N LEU A 11 -25.85 -33.25 -34.94
CA LEU A 11 -25.83 -32.26 -33.85
C LEU A 11 -24.44 -31.64 -33.78
N GLY A 12 -24.26 -30.43 -34.29
CA GLY A 12 -23.02 -29.65 -34.18
C GLY A 12 -22.86 -29.09 -32.80
N CYS A 13 -21.95 -29.63 -31.99
CA CYS A 13 -21.48 -29.00 -30.78
C CYS A 13 -20.62 -27.79 -31.11
N MET A 14 -21.16 -26.59 -30.90
CA MET A 14 -20.43 -25.35 -31.01
C MET A 14 -19.66 -25.16 -29.67
N PHE A 15 -18.37 -25.46 -29.65
CA PHE A 15 -17.48 -25.11 -28.55
C PHE A 15 -17.23 -23.60 -28.60
N LEU A 16 -17.81 -22.85 -27.65
CA LEU A 16 -17.39 -21.49 -27.35
C LEU A 16 -16.04 -21.56 -26.64
N LEU A 17 -14.96 -21.30 -27.36
CA LEU A 17 -13.68 -20.96 -26.77
C LEU A 17 -13.80 -19.56 -26.11
N ALA A 18 -14.00 -19.52 -24.83
CA ALA A 18 -13.77 -18.30 -24.05
C ALA A 18 -12.26 -18.04 -24.09
N GLY A 19 -11.85 -17.15 -24.96
CA GLY A 19 -10.50 -16.61 -24.97
C GLY A 19 -10.28 -15.77 -23.74
N THR A 20 -9.50 -16.25 -22.79
CA THR A 20 -8.91 -15.42 -21.74
C THR A 20 -8.00 -14.41 -22.45
N ALA A 21 -8.38 -13.15 -22.44
CA ALA A 21 -7.52 -12.06 -22.87
C ALA A 21 -6.36 -11.99 -21.87
N ILE A 22 -5.19 -12.48 -22.25
CA ILE A 22 -3.95 -12.24 -21.53
C ILE A 22 -3.67 -10.76 -21.71
N ALA A 23 -3.76 -9.98 -20.63
CA ALA A 23 -3.33 -8.59 -20.63
C ALA A 23 -1.85 -8.57 -21.02
N ARG A 24 -1.53 -7.98 -22.17
CA ARG A 24 -0.15 -7.81 -22.63
C ARG A 24 0.46 -6.64 -21.83
N ALA A 25 1.65 -6.84 -21.28
CA ALA A 25 2.41 -5.72 -20.73
C ALA A 25 2.53 -4.60 -21.76
N PRO A 26 2.31 -3.34 -21.40
CA PRO A 26 2.32 -2.23 -22.34
C PRO A 26 3.67 -2.08 -23.05
N GLU A 27 3.68 -1.65 -24.31
CA GLU A 27 4.88 -1.37 -25.11
C GLU A 27 5.44 0.01 -24.74
N GLY A 28 6.21 0.08 -23.67
CA GLY A 28 6.90 1.27 -23.16
C GLY A 28 7.22 1.07 -21.68
N GLY A 29 8.50 1.13 -21.32
CA GLY A 29 8.90 0.99 -19.92
C GLY A 29 8.41 2.18 -19.08
N TYR A 30 8.13 1.96 -17.81
CA TYR A 30 7.87 3.05 -16.87
C TYR A 30 9.07 4.00 -16.82
N HIS A 31 8.79 5.30 -16.82
CA HIS A 31 9.80 6.35 -16.71
C HIS A 31 9.24 7.54 -15.94
N LEU A 32 10.11 8.44 -15.52
CA LEU A 32 9.70 9.67 -14.85
C LEU A 32 8.93 10.57 -15.83
N LEU A 33 7.66 10.79 -15.55
CA LEU A 33 6.80 11.70 -16.31
C LEU A 33 6.93 13.14 -15.80
N ASN A 34 6.85 13.29 -14.46
CA ASN A 34 6.82 14.61 -13.82
C ASN A 34 7.50 14.57 -12.45
N LYS A 35 7.99 15.75 -12.03
CA LYS A 35 8.55 16.02 -10.71
C LYS A 35 7.98 17.33 -10.18
N TYR A 36 7.32 17.28 -9.03
CA TYR A 36 6.68 18.44 -8.42
C TYR A 36 7.26 18.70 -7.04
N THR A 37 7.86 19.87 -6.84
CA THR A 37 8.34 20.31 -5.52
C THR A 37 7.17 20.89 -4.74
N LEU A 38 6.94 20.39 -3.53
CA LEU A 38 5.79 20.74 -2.69
C LEU A 38 6.17 21.64 -1.51
N GLY A 39 7.47 21.89 -1.31
CA GLY A 39 8.00 22.76 -0.27
C GLY A 39 7.93 22.16 1.14
N ALA A 40 8.16 22.98 2.17
CA ALA A 40 8.12 22.56 3.57
C ALA A 40 6.69 22.37 4.08
N ALA A 41 6.53 21.51 5.09
CA ALA A 41 5.28 21.42 5.85
C ALA A 41 5.10 22.66 6.73
N GLU A 42 3.86 23.12 6.86
CA GLU A 42 3.54 24.31 7.67
C GLU A 42 3.90 24.08 9.15
N GLY A 43 4.65 25.00 9.73
CA GLY A 43 5.09 24.94 11.12
C GLY A 43 6.15 23.88 11.44
N SER A 44 6.65 23.15 10.45
CA SER A 44 7.73 22.18 10.66
C SER A 44 9.09 22.84 10.76
N THR A 45 9.95 22.31 11.62
CA THR A 45 11.38 22.70 11.73
C THR A 45 12.32 21.71 11.06
N GLY A 46 11.80 20.60 10.54
CA GLY A 46 12.52 19.55 9.85
C GLY A 46 11.76 19.05 8.64
N GLU A 47 12.24 18.01 8.02
CA GLU A 47 11.54 17.32 6.92
C GLU A 47 11.21 15.90 7.38
N TYR A 48 9.94 15.54 7.25
CA TYR A 48 9.44 14.19 7.49
C TYR A 48 8.31 13.91 6.51
N PHE A 49 8.31 12.75 5.90
CA PHE A 49 7.27 12.26 5.01
C PHE A 49 7.21 10.73 5.11
N ASP A 50 6.06 10.16 4.78
CA ASP A 50 5.86 8.72 4.88
C ASP A 50 4.88 8.23 3.83
N TYR A 51 3.67 7.77 4.19
CA TYR A 51 2.77 7.11 3.26
C TYR A 51 2.10 8.06 2.25
N ILE A 52 1.82 7.49 1.08
CA ILE A 52 1.04 8.10 0.01
C ILE A 52 -0.26 7.31 -0.15
N TYR A 53 -1.40 8.00 -0.18
CA TYR A 53 -2.68 7.40 -0.54
C TYR A 53 -3.22 8.06 -1.81
N VAL A 54 -3.60 7.26 -2.82
CA VAL A 54 -4.22 7.75 -4.06
C VAL A 54 -5.68 7.34 -4.10
N ASP A 55 -6.57 8.33 -4.08
CA ASP A 55 -7.98 8.15 -4.40
C ASP A 55 -8.17 8.39 -5.90
N SER A 56 -8.03 7.31 -6.68
CA SER A 56 -8.18 7.35 -8.14
C SER A 56 -9.58 7.83 -8.57
N SER A 57 -10.61 7.56 -7.77
CA SER A 57 -11.99 7.97 -8.04
C SER A 57 -12.19 9.46 -7.88
N ALA A 58 -11.69 10.03 -6.77
CA ALA A 58 -11.78 11.45 -6.47
C ALA A 58 -10.69 12.28 -7.16
N ARG A 59 -9.72 11.65 -7.84
CA ARG A 59 -8.55 12.26 -8.46
C ARG A 59 -7.69 13.03 -7.46
N ARG A 60 -7.45 12.44 -6.27
CA ARG A 60 -6.67 13.05 -5.20
C ARG A 60 -5.52 12.17 -4.78
N VAL A 61 -4.37 12.79 -4.54
CA VAL A 61 -3.22 12.19 -3.88
C VAL A 61 -3.06 12.84 -2.52
N TYR A 62 -3.01 12.03 -1.48
CA TYR A 62 -2.77 12.43 -0.10
C TYR A 62 -1.34 12.05 0.24
N LEU A 63 -0.55 13.01 0.72
CA LEU A 63 0.89 12.85 0.99
C LEU A 63 1.13 13.22 2.46
N SER A 64 1.55 12.24 3.26
CA SER A 64 1.99 12.47 4.64
C SER A 64 3.22 13.38 4.65
N HIS A 65 3.19 14.46 5.43
CA HIS A 65 4.26 15.46 5.45
C HIS A 65 4.50 16.05 6.85
N GLY A 66 4.58 15.18 7.83
CA GLY A 66 4.97 15.51 9.20
C GLY A 66 3.89 16.20 10.02
N THR A 67 3.67 17.50 9.81
CA THR A 67 2.67 18.29 10.53
C THR A 67 1.37 18.48 9.76
N GLU A 68 1.34 18.05 8.50
CA GLU A 68 0.20 18.14 7.60
C GLU A 68 0.17 17.00 6.59
N VAL A 69 -1.01 16.60 6.14
CA VAL A 69 -1.18 15.79 4.93
C VAL A 69 -1.50 16.75 3.79
N LYS A 70 -0.61 16.82 2.79
CA LYS A 70 -0.87 17.57 1.56
C LYS A 70 -1.84 16.82 0.67
N VAL A 71 -2.81 17.53 0.10
CA VAL A 71 -3.77 16.96 -0.85
C VAL A 71 -3.62 17.67 -2.19
N ILE A 72 -3.25 16.90 -3.20
CA ILE A 72 -3.00 17.40 -4.56
C ILE A 72 -3.87 16.66 -5.58
N SER A 73 -4.04 17.25 -6.74
CA SER A 73 -4.71 16.62 -7.89
C SER A 73 -3.83 15.50 -8.46
N ALA A 74 -4.41 14.34 -8.70
CA ALA A 74 -3.72 13.22 -9.35
C ALA A 74 -3.44 13.47 -10.85
N ASP A 75 -4.06 14.49 -11.44
CA ASP A 75 -3.93 14.79 -12.87
C ASP A 75 -2.74 15.72 -13.17
N ASP A 76 -2.50 16.72 -12.30
CA ASP A 76 -1.52 17.78 -12.57
C ASP A 76 -0.74 18.24 -11.32
N ALA A 77 -0.92 17.55 -10.19
CA ALA A 77 -0.35 17.88 -8.88
C ALA A 77 -0.70 19.29 -8.36
N SER A 78 -1.74 19.95 -8.92
CA SER A 78 -2.22 21.22 -8.39
C SER A 78 -2.72 21.03 -6.94
N ALA A 79 -2.44 22.02 -6.09
CA ALA A 79 -2.83 21.97 -4.68
C ALA A 79 -4.37 22.01 -4.55
N ILE A 80 -4.93 21.06 -3.80
CA ILE A 80 -6.35 21.02 -3.43
C ILE A 80 -6.52 21.59 -2.02
N GLY A 81 -5.60 21.27 -1.10
CA GLY A 81 -5.61 21.75 0.27
C GLY A 81 -4.72 20.90 1.16
N ASN A 82 -4.82 21.13 2.46
CA ASN A 82 -4.06 20.37 3.47
C ASN A 82 -4.99 19.96 4.61
N VAL A 83 -4.69 18.81 5.23
CA VAL A 83 -5.21 18.44 6.54
C VAL A 83 -4.08 18.70 7.54
N THR A 84 -4.32 19.51 8.56
CA THR A 84 -3.28 20.01 9.47
C THR A 84 -3.56 19.63 10.93
N GLY A 85 -2.57 19.80 11.79
CA GLY A 85 -2.72 19.61 13.24
C GLY A 85 -2.05 18.35 13.78
N PHE A 86 -1.08 17.81 13.04
CA PHE A 86 -0.30 16.64 13.44
C PHE A 86 1.04 17.05 14.05
N LYS A 87 1.63 16.14 14.81
CA LYS A 87 3.04 16.22 15.26
C LYS A 87 3.95 15.36 14.40
N ARG A 88 3.43 14.20 13.98
CA ARG A 88 4.12 13.26 13.10
C ARG A 88 3.09 12.34 12.45
N ASP A 89 2.52 12.80 11.36
CA ASP A 89 1.59 11.99 10.57
C ASP A 89 2.31 10.86 9.84
N HIS A 90 1.58 9.78 9.59
CA HIS A 90 2.09 8.60 8.88
C HIS A 90 1.08 8.12 7.82
N GLY A 91 0.19 7.21 8.18
CA GLY A 91 -0.74 6.57 7.28
C GLY A 91 -2.01 7.37 7.01
N ILE A 92 -2.58 7.16 5.83
CA ILE A 92 -3.85 7.76 5.40
C ILE A 92 -4.78 6.64 4.92
N ALA A 93 -6.01 6.60 5.41
CA ALA A 93 -7.05 5.72 4.91
C ALA A 93 -8.33 6.52 4.58
N ILE A 94 -9.02 6.13 3.53
CA ILE A 94 -10.21 6.82 3.04
C ILE A 94 -11.42 5.90 3.09
N ALA A 95 -12.48 6.32 3.79
CA ALA A 95 -13.79 5.70 3.83
C ALA A 95 -14.81 6.58 3.09
N SER A 96 -14.73 6.58 1.76
CA SER A 96 -15.48 7.48 0.87
C SER A 96 -16.99 7.43 1.09
N GLU A 97 -17.54 6.25 1.39
CA GLU A 97 -18.97 6.07 1.64
C GLU A 97 -19.49 6.82 2.87
N PHE A 98 -18.58 7.16 3.81
CA PHE A 98 -18.91 7.99 4.99
C PHE A 98 -18.43 9.43 4.85
N GLY A 99 -17.78 9.78 3.74
CA GLY A 99 -17.20 11.10 3.51
C GLY A 99 -16.03 11.40 4.47
N ARG A 100 -15.34 10.39 4.97
CA ARG A 100 -14.31 10.50 6.01
C ARG A 100 -12.96 9.95 5.56
N GLY A 101 -11.91 10.62 6.01
CA GLY A 101 -10.56 10.10 5.98
C GLY A 101 -10.00 9.98 7.40
N PHE A 102 -8.97 9.16 7.55
CA PHE A 102 -8.31 8.81 8.81
C PHE A 102 -6.81 8.97 8.61
N ILE A 103 -6.17 9.71 9.51
CA ILE A 103 -4.72 9.96 9.48
C ILE A 103 -4.15 9.56 10.83
N THR A 104 -3.12 8.71 10.83
CA THR A 104 -2.39 8.35 12.04
C THR A 104 -1.40 9.44 12.42
N ASP A 105 -1.30 9.72 13.72
CA ASP A 105 -0.27 10.58 14.33
C ASP A 105 0.51 9.75 15.35
N GLY A 106 1.65 9.22 14.93
CA GLY A 106 2.47 8.31 15.74
C GLY A 106 3.03 8.96 16.99
N ALA A 107 3.31 10.27 16.95
CA ALA A 107 3.83 10.99 18.10
C ALA A 107 2.79 11.16 19.22
N ASP A 108 1.51 11.27 18.87
CA ASP A 108 0.40 11.41 19.83
C ASP A 108 -0.33 10.08 20.09
N GLY A 109 -0.02 9.01 19.36
CA GLY A 109 -0.68 7.71 19.48
C GLY A 109 -2.18 7.79 19.18
N LYS A 110 -2.57 8.59 18.20
CA LYS A 110 -3.97 8.86 17.84
C LYS A 110 -4.22 8.75 16.35
N VAL A 111 -5.50 8.75 16.00
CA VAL A 111 -5.99 8.88 14.62
C VAL A 111 -6.88 10.09 14.53
N SER A 112 -6.56 11.02 13.66
CA SER A 112 -7.42 12.15 13.34
C SER A 112 -8.37 11.79 12.22
N ILE A 113 -9.66 12.08 12.43
CA ILE A 113 -10.73 11.87 11.46
C ILE A 113 -10.99 13.20 10.77
N PHE A 114 -10.97 13.22 9.44
CA PHE A 114 -11.25 14.44 8.68
C PHE A 114 -12.38 14.26 7.67
N ASP A 115 -13.04 15.35 7.35
CA ASP A 115 -14.09 15.40 6.33
C ASP A 115 -13.48 15.54 4.94
N LEU A 116 -13.81 14.64 4.02
CA LEU A 116 -13.20 14.56 2.68
C LEU A 116 -13.51 15.78 1.80
N LYS A 117 -14.62 16.50 2.06
CA LYS A 117 -15.01 17.65 1.27
C LYS A 117 -14.26 18.91 1.70
N THR A 118 -14.14 19.11 3.00
CA THR A 118 -13.59 20.35 3.58
C THR A 118 -12.14 20.22 3.97
N LEU A 119 -11.60 18.99 4.05
CA LEU A 119 -10.26 18.65 4.54
C LEU A 119 -10.01 19.08 6.00
N LYS A 120 -11.07 19.32 6.77
CA LYS A 120 -10.95 19.69 8.18
C LYS A 120 -11.03 18.48 9.09
N VAL A 121 -10.20 18.46 10.10
CA VAL A 121 -10.30 17.48 11.19
C VAL A 121 -11.64 17.71 11.90
N ILE A 122 -12.41 16.63 12.08
CA ILE A 122 -13.74 16.62 12.70
C ILE A 122 -13.78 15.83 13.99
N GLY A 123 -12.69 15.17 14.37
CA GLY A 123 -12.53 14.44 15.63
C GLY A 123 -11.24 13.65 15.66
N ASP A 124 -10.89 13.21 16.85
CA ASP A 124 -9.75 12.32 17.09
C ASP A 124 -10.22 11.06 17.84
N VAL A 125 -9.52 9.95 17.64
CA VAL A 125 -9.68 8.73 18.40
C VAL A 125 -8.31 8.23 18.84
N MET A 126 -8.20 7.84 20.11
CA MET A 126 -6.95 7.27 20.64
C MET A 126 -6.70 5.89 20.02
N ALA A 127 -5.50 5.72 19.51
CA ALA A 127 -4.91 4.44 19.17
C ALA A 127 -3.86 4.05 20.22
N GLN A 128 -2.94 3.17 19.88
CA GLN A 128 -1.79 2.87 20.71
C GLN A 128 -0.58 3.73 20.29
N PRO A 129 0.41 3.91 21.15
CA PRO A 129 1.68 4.55 20.79
C PRO A 129 2.25 4.00 19.48
N ASP A 130 2.94 4.87 18.72
CA ASP A 130 3.49 4.52 17.41
C ASP A 130 2.41 4.07 16.41
N ALA A 131 1.30 4.83 16.37
CA ALA A 131 0.25 4.63 15.37
C ALA A 131 0.79 5.00 13.99
N ASP A 132 0.94 4.00 13.12
CA ASP A 132 1.65 4.08 11.84
C ASP A 132 0.76 3.72 10.65
N GLY A 133 0.89 2.52 10.10
CA GLY A 133 0.08 2.07 8.98
C GLY A 133 -1.42 2.07 9.30
N VAL A 134 -2.25 2.45 8.34
CA VAL A 134 -3.71 2.46 8.49
C VAL A 134 -4.40 2.05 7.21
N ILE A 135 -5.41 1.20 7.33
CA ILE A 135 -6.25 0.79 6.20
C ILE A 135 -7.74 0.86 6.55
N TYR A 136 -8.58 1.01 5.54
CA TYR A 136 -10.02 0.84 5.63
C TYR A 136 -10.47 -0.46 4.97
N ASP A 137 -11.22 -1.29 5.70
CA ASP A 137 -11.91 -2.47 5.14
C ASP A 137 -13.38 -2.16 4.87
N SER A 138 -13.75 -2.15 3.60
CA SER A 138 -15.13 -1.88 3.18
C SER A 138 -16.12 -2.99 3.55
N ALA A 139 -15.65 -4.21 3.82
CA ALA A 139 -16.54 -5.34 4.17
C ALA A 139 -17.03 -5.29 5.63
N SER A 140 -16.17 -4.88 6.56
CA SER A 140 -16.51 -4.70 7.98
C SER A 140 -16.88 -3.27 8.34
N LYS A 141 -16.52 -2.28 7.49
CA LYS A 141 -16.62 -0.85 7.76
C LYS A 141 -15.69 -0.40 8.90
N HIS A 142 -14.62 -1.13 9.10
CA HIS A 142 -13.61 -0.83 10.11
C HIS A 142 -12.36 -0.21 9.49
N VAL A 143 -11.74 0.66 10.26
CA VAL A 143 -10.38 1.15 10.05
C VAL A 143 -9.47 0.39 10.98
N PHE A 144 -8.36 -0.13 10.45
CA PHE A 144 -7.34 -0.86 11.20
C PHE A 144 -6.08 0.00 11.25
N VAL A 145 -5.60 0.25 12.45
CA VAL A 145 -4.43 1.10 12.74
C VAL A 145 -3.35 0.24 13.35
N MET A 146 -2.23 0.09 12.66
CA MET A 146 -1.08 -0.67 13.11
C MET A 146 -0.23 0.16 14.07
N SER A 147 0.17 -0.43 15.18
CA SER A 147 1.08 0.17 16.17
C SER A 147 2.20 -0.81 16.49
N GLY A 148 3.37 -0.57 15.87
CA GLY A 148 4.52 -1.48 15.89
C GLY A 148 5.09 -1.67 17.29
N GLU A 149 5.24 -0.60 18.05
CA GLU A 149 5.81 -0.60 19.40
C GLU A 149 4.98 -1.46 20.37
N THR A 150 3.66 -1.37 20.30
CA THR A 150 2.73 -2.12 21.19
C THR A 150 2.31 -3.46 20.63
N LYS A 151 2.68 -3.78 19.38
CA LYS A 151 2.34 -5.04 18.69
C LYS A 151 0.85 -5.28 18.51
N THR A 152 0.12 -4.20 18.23
CA THR A 152 -1.34 -4.23 18.20
C THR A 152 -1.90 -3.62 16.92
N ALA A 153 -3.18 -3.96 16.64
CA ALA A 153 -4.04 -3.22 15.73
C ALA A 153 -5.21 -2.60 16.50
N THR A 154 -5.34 -1.27 16.47
CA THR A 154 -6.54 -0.59 16.97
C THR A 154 -7.59 -0.56 15.86
N VAL A 155 -8.80 -1.01 16.18
CA VAL A 155 -9.92 -1.10 15.26
C VAL A 155 -10.93 0.00 15.56
N ILE A 156 -11.31 0.76 14.54
CA ILE A 156 -12.20 1.92 14.63
C ILE A 156 -13.37 1.70 13.68
N ASP A 157 -14.60 1.95 14.15
CA ASP A 157 -15.78 1.99 13.28
C ASP A 157 -15.72 3.26 12.43
N ALA A 158 -15.62 3.10 11.11
CA ALA A 158 -15.41 4.22 10.19
C ALA A 158 -16.59 5.19 10.14
N LYS A 159 -17.80 4.72 10.40
CA LYS A 159 -19.01 5.53 10.37
C LYS A 159 -19.14 6.43 11.60
N THR A 160 -18.85 5.90 12.77
CA THR A 160 -19.01 6.63 14.04
C THR A 160 -17.72 7.30 14.48
N GLY A 161 -16.56 6.78 14.11
CA GLY A 161 -15.24 7.19 14.61
C GLY A 161 -14.93 6.63 15.99
N ALA A 162 -15.72 5.68 16.50
CA ALA A 162 -15.49 5.06 17.81
C ALA A 162 -14.49 3.93 17.74
N ALA A 163 -13.59 3.84 18.73
CA ALA A 163 -12.75 2.66 18.89
C ALA A 163 -13.61 1.45 19.23
N VAL A 164 -13.40 0.35 18.52
CA VAL A 164 -14.12 -0.92 18.68
C VAL A 164 -13.35 -1.87 19.59
N LYS A 165 -12.07 -2.08 19.27
CA LYS A 165 -11.18 -3.04 19.97
C LYS A 165 -9.73 -2.75 19.65
N THR A 166 -8.84 -3.06 20.57
CA THR A 166 -7.42 -3.25 20.30
C THR A 166 -7.11 -4.74 20.25
N VAL A 167 -6.55 -5.21 19.14
CA VAL A 167 -6.21 -6.62 18.90
C VAL A 167 -4.71 -6.78 19.13
N ASP A 168 -4.32 -7.70 20.03
CA ASP A 168 -2.92 -8.10 20.18
C ASP A 168 -2.52 -8.99 18.98
N LEU A 169 -1.53 -8.56 18.22
CA LEU A 169 -1.03 -9.26 17.04
C LEU A 169 0.14 -10.20 17.37
N GLY A 170 0.74 -10.06 18.57
CA GLY A 170 1.87 -10.87 19.02
C GLY A 170 3.19 -10.59 18.30
N GLY A 171 3.25 -9.58 17.46
CA GLY A 171 4.45 -9.09 16.74
C GLY A 171 4.21 -7.69 16.22
N GLY A 172 5.30 -6.99 15.86
CA GLY A 172 5.25 -5.61 15.37
C GLY A 172 4.63 -5.52 13.98
N PRO A 173 3.39 -4.98 13.86
CA PRO A 173 2.79 -4.78 12.55
C PRO A 173 3.44 -3.58 11.84
N GLU A 174 3.59 -3.71 10.54
CA GLU A 174 4.00 -2.63 9.63
C GLU A 174 2.78 -2.19 8.78
N PHE A 175 2.56 -2.83 7.65
CA PHE A 175 1.44 -2.49 6.80
C PHE A 175 0.44 -3.65 6.66
N ALA A 176 -0.76 -3.33 6.13
CA ALA A 176 -1.84 -4.30 5.97
C ALA A 176 -2.59 -4.08 4.66
N VAL A 177 -3.27 -5.11 4.19
CA VAL A 177 -4.22 -5.04 3.08
C VAL A 177 -5.51 -5.80 3.40
N ALA A 178 -6.65 -5.25 2.97
CA ALA A 178 -7.95 -5.90 3.09
C ALA A 178 -8.37 -6.53 1.76
N ASP A 179 -8.97 -7.72 1.81
CA ASP A 179 -9.51 -8.38 0.60
C ASP A 179 -10.88 -7.82 0.17
N GLY A 180 -11.48 -6.94 0.95
CA GLY A 180 -12.82 -6.40 0.72
C GLY A 180 -13.95 -7.43 0.90
N LYS A 181 -13.65 -8.61 1.40
CA LYS A 181 -14.62 -9.71 1.66
C LYS A 181 -14.70 -10.10 3.13
N GLY A 182 -13.86 -9.53 3.97
CA GLY A 182 -13.87 -9.73 5.42
C GLY A 182 -12.56 -10.29 5.99
N THR A 183 -11.48 -10.24 5.23
CA THR A 183 -10.15 -10.64 5.69
C THR A 183 -9.16 -9.48 5.56
N VAL A 184 -8.37 -9.28 6.60
CA VAL A 184 -7.24 -8.37 6.63
C VAL A 184 -5.96 -9.18 6.79
N TYR A 185 -4.96 -8.87 5.96
CA TYR A 185 -3.62 -9.45 6.00
C TYR A 185 -2.65 -8.40 6.52
N ILE A 186 -1.89 -8.72 7.56
CA ILE A 186 -1.02 -7.78 8.28
C ILE A 186 0.39 -8.34 8.31
N ASN A 187 1.37 -7.62 7.79
CA ASN A 187 2.77 -7.95 7.93
C ASN A 187 3.24 -7.71 9.37
N LEU A 188 3.93 -8.70 9.96
CA LEU A 188 4.65 -8.57 11.23
C LEU A 188 6.15 -8.59 10.97
N GLU A 189 6.79 -7.42 11.05
CA GLU A 189 8.20 -7.25 10.69
C GLU A 189 9.11 -8.13 11.56
N ASP A 190 8.96 -8.06 12.88
CA ASP A 190 9.81 -8.78 13.86
C ASP A 190 9.60 -10.30 13.88
N LYS A 191 8.54 -10.79 13.22
CA LYS A 191 8.21 -12.23 13.14
C LYS A 191 8.49 -12.84 11.78
N GLY A 192 8.59 -12.04 10.73
CA GLY A 192 8.68 -12.55 9.37
C GLY A 192 7.42 -13.29 8.94
N GLU A 193 6.26 -12.79 9.35
CA GLU A 193 4.95 -13.43 9.15
C GLU A 193 3.92 -12.46 8.58
N VAL A 194 2.90 -13.02 7.92
CA VAL A 194 1.61 -12.38 7.65
C VAL A 194 0.58 -12.93 8.61
N VAL A 195 -0.09 -12.07 9.37
CA VAL A 195 -1.28 -12.41 10.15
C VAL A 195 -2.51 -12.31 9.27
N VAL A 196 -3.38 -13.31 9.34
CA VAL A 196 -4.70 -13.35 8.71
C VAL A 196 -5.76 -13.08 9.77
N LEU A 197 -6.42 -11.94 9.66
CA LEU A 197 -7.42 -11.46 10.63
C LEU A 197 -8.81 -11.42 9.98
N ASP A 198 -9.82 -11.97 10.65
CA ASP A 198 -11.21 -11.75 10.28
C ASP A 198 -11.61 -10.32 10.67
N SER A 199 -11.98 -9.50 9.69
CA SER A 199 -12.23 -8.08 9.93
C SER A 199 -13.54 -7.78 10.66
N ARG A 200 -14.45 -8.76 10.78
CA ARG A 200 -15.73 -8.62 11.48
C ARG A 200 -15.67 -9.13 12.91
N THR A 201 -15.11 -10.35 13.12
CA THR A 201 -14.99 -10.95 14.46
C THR A 201 -13.75 -10.49 15.20
N LEU A 202 -12.75 -9.96 14.47
CA LEU A 202 -11.45 -9.53 14.96
C LEU A 202 -10.62 -10.66 15.58
N ASP A 203 -10.85 -11.89 15.08
CA ASP A 203 -10.08 -13.08 15.44
C ASP A 203 -8.95 -13.34 14.45
N ILE A 204 -7.77 -13.66 14.97
CA ILE A 204 -6.65 -14.15 14.15
C ILE A 204 -6.97 -15.57 13.70
N LYS A 205 -7.04 -15.79 12.40
CA LYS A 205 -7.33 -17.07 11.77
C LYS A 205 -6.08 -17.89 11.48
N SER A 206 -5.03 -17.23 11.06
CA SER A 206 -3.78 -17.88 10.64
C SER A 206 -2.58 -16.94 10.78
N ARG A 207 -1.39 -17.55 10.76
CA ARG A 207 -0.09 -16.88 10.67
C ARG A 207 0.74 -17.63 9.64
N TRP A 208 1.29 -16.90 8.68
CA TRP A 208 2.02 -17.48 7.57
C TRP A 208 3.41 -16.90 7.46
N PRO A 209 4.47 -17.73 7.48
CA PRO A 209 5.83 -17.24 7.27
C PRO A 209 5.99 -16.71 5.85
N VAL A 210 6.72 -15.60 5.69
CA VAL A 210 7.04 -14.98 4.38
C VAL A 210 8.38 -15.50 3.82
N ALA A 211 8.94 -16.58 4.37
CA ALA A 211 10.19 -17.12 3.86
C ALA A 211 10.11 -17.34 2.33
N PRO A 212 11.20 -17.04 1.55
CA PRO A 212 12.57 -16.79 2.01
C PRO A 212 12.87 -15.38 2.51
N ALA A 213 11.96 -14.41 2.39
CA ALA A 213 12.13 -13.10 3.00
C ALA A 213 11.96 -13.14 4.53
N SER A 214 12.39 -12.09 5.21
CA SER A 214 12.00 -11.75 6.58
C SER A 214 11.94 -10.22 6.71
N GLY A 215 11.43 -9.73 7.85
CA GLY A 215 11.19 -8.30 8.00
C GLY A 215 10.21 -7.74 6.96
N PRO A 216 9.00 -8.33 6.81
CA PRO A 216 8.03 -7.84 5.84
C PRO A 216 7.48 -6.50 6.25
N THR A 217 7.50 -5.52 5.34
CA THR A 217 7.05 -4.14 5.59
C THR A 217 5.86 -3.76 4.70
N ALA A 218 5.98 -3.92 3.39
CA ALA A 218 4.93 -3.61 2.45
C ALA A 218 4.08 -4.85 2.11
N ILE A 219 2.79 -4.66 1.87
CA ILE A 219 1.89 -5.72 1.45
C ILE A 219 0.77 -5.18 0.54
N ALA A 220 0.67 -5.74 -0.67
CA ALA A 220 -0.40 -5.50 -1.62
C ALA A 220 -1.14 -6.80 -1.97
N MET A 221 -2.24 -6.69 -2.70
CA MET A 221 -3.06 -7.84 -3.04
C MET A 221 -3.71 -7.73 -4.42
N ASP A 222 -3.58 -8.79 -5.22
CA ASP A 222 -4.56 -9.10 -6.26
C ASP A 222 -5.76 -9.80 -5.62
N ARG A 223 -6.89 -9.07 -5.61
CA ARG A 223 -8.14 -9.57 -5.01
C ARG A 223 -8.88 -10.56 -5.89
N GLU A 224 -8.67 -10.53 -7.20
CA GLU A 224 -9.31 -11.40 -8.16
C GLU A 224 -8.72 -12.82 -8.08
N HIS A 225 -7.40 -12.93 -8.25
CA HIS A 225 -6.70 -14.21 -8.21
C HIS A 225 -6.24 -14.62 -6.80
N ARG A 226 -6.51 -13.79 -5.79
CA ARG A 226 -6.17 -14.09 -4.39
C ARG A 226 -4.67 -14.27 -4.19
N ARG A 227 -3.89 -13.28 -4.64
CA ARG A 227 -2.43 -13.25 -4.45
C ARG A 227 -2.01 -12.10 -3.56
N LEU A 228 -1.18 -12.40 -2.57
CA LEU A 228 -0.51 -11.41 -1.73
C LEU A 228 0.90 -11.17 -2.24
N PHE A 229 1.29 -9.92 -2.21
CA PHE A 229 2.63 -9.45 -2.51
C PHE A 229 3.20 -8.88 -1.22
N SER A 230 4.23 -9.51 -0.63
CA SER A 230 4.82 -9.04 0.62
C SER A 230 6.29 -8.76 0.39
N ALA A 231 6.71 -7.51 0.55
CA ALA A 231 8.09 -7.10 0.40
C ALA A 231 8.79 -7.06 1.77
N GLY A 232 9.91 -7.78 1.87
CA GLY A 232 10.71 -7.90 3.09
C GLY A 232 12.10 -7.30 2.96
N ARG A 233 12.70 -6.97 4.08
CA ARG A 233 13.97 -6.24 4.17
C ARG A 233 15.20 -7.12 4.42
N ASN A 234 15.03 -8.38 4.81
CA ASN A 234 16.17 -9.23 5.17
C ASN A 234 15.93 -10.75 4.95
N PRO A 235 16.38 -11.35 3.85
CA PRO A 235 16.91 -10.66 2.66
C PRO A 235 15.84 -9.79 1.99
N GLN A 236 16.30 -8.82 1.19
CA GLN A 236 15.42 -7.96 0.41
C GLN A 236 14.76 -8.74 -0.72
N MET A 237 13.50 -9.04 -0.55
CA MET A 237 12.74 -9.85 -1.52
C MET A 237 11.27 -9.42 -1.55
N LEU A 238 10.69 -9.47 -2.75
CA LEU A 238 9.25 -9.58 -2.94
C LEU A 238 8.87 -11.05 -2.88
N VAL A 239 7.90 -11.41 -2.05
CA VAL A 239 7.34 -12.76 -1.93
C VAL A 239 5.89 -12.74 -2.40
N VAL A 240 5.57 -13.58 -3.35
CA VAL A 240 4.19 -13.80 -3.83
C VAL A 240 3.60 -15.00 -3.11
N MET A 241 2.42 -14.82 -2.50
CA MET A 241 1.78 -15.85 -1.70
C MET A 241 0.32 -16.07 -2.13
N ASP A 242 -0.14 -17.27 -1.97
CA ASP A 242 -1.57 -17.61 -2.06
C ASP A 242 -2.30 -17.09 -0.82
N ALA A 243 -3.31 -16.25 -1.01
CA ALA A 243 -4.03 -15.57 0.08
C ALA A 243 -5.03 -16.45 0.83
N ASP A 244 -5.25 -17.69 0.38
CA ASP A 244 -6.14 -18.62 1.06
C ASP A 244 -5.38 -19.64 1.91
N THR A 245 -4.14 -19.95 1.53
CA THR A 245 -3.35 -21.01 2.16
C THR A 245 -2.04 -20.52 2.79
N GLY A 246 -1.58 -19.32 2.45
CA GLY A 246 -0.27 -18.80 2.85
C GLY A 246 0.92 -19.45 2.12
N LYS A 247 0.66 -20.29 1.11
CA LYS A 247 1.72 -20.93 0.34
C LYS A 247 2.47 -19.89 -0.48
N VAL A 248 3.79 -19.88 -0.35
CA VAL A 248 4.66 -19.09 -1.23
C VAL A 248 4.65 -19.71 -2.63
N ILE A 249 4.36 -18.87 -3.62
CA ILE A 249 4.30 -19.24 -5.04
C ILE A 249 5.62 -18.93 -5.71
N GLN A 250 6.11 -17.70 -5.52
CA GLN A 250 7.34 -17.23 -6.16
C GLN A 250 7.98 -16.12 -5.31
N SER A 251 9.26 -15.85 -5.52
CA SER A 251 9.95 -14.74 -4.86
C SER A 251 11.00 -14.13 -5.78
N PHE A 252 11.27 -12.83 -5.58
CA PHE A 252 12.20 -12.05 -6.40
C PHE A 252 13.10 -11.19 -5.53
N PRO A 253 14.40 -11.06 -5.85
CA PRO A 253 15.25 -10.09 -5.20
C PRO A 253 14.82 -8.65 -5.57
N ILE A 254 14.91 -7.75 -4.59
CA ILE A 254 14.68 -6.31 -4.75
C ILE A 254 15.81 -5.53 -4.10
N SER A 255 15.86 -4.21 -4.31
CA SER A 255 16.80 -3.32 -3.63
C SER A 255 16.47 -3.13 -2.16
N ALA A 256 17.38 -2.55 -1.39
CA ALA A 256 17.19 -2.38 0.05
C ALA A 256 16.20 -1.27 0.40
N GLY A 257 15.50 -1.49 1.52
CA GLY A 257 14.59 -0.52 2.11
C GLY A 257 13.24 -0.46 1.43
N ALA A 258 12.65 -1.61 1.06
CA ALA A 258 11.26 -1.69 0.65
C ALA A 258 10.34 -1.19 1.78
N ASP A 259 9.34 -0.39 1.42
CA ASP A 259 8.41 0.23 2.38
C ASP A 259 6.98 0.34 1.85
N ALA A 260 6.80 0.29 0.54
CA ALA A 260 5.48 0.19 -0.07
C ALA A 260 5.50 -0.68 -1.33
N ASP A 261 4.37 -1.31 -1.59
CA ASP A 261 4.05 -2.02 -2.82
C ASP A 261 2.61 -1.76 -3.25
N ALA A 262 2.31 -1.99 -4.50
CA ALA A 262 0.96 -1.89 -5.04
C ALA A 262 0.76 -2.90 -6.19
N TYR A 263 -0.48 -3.35 -6.33
CA TYR A 263 -0.92 -4.15 -7.48
C TYR A 263 -1.89 -3.34 -8.33
N ASP A 264 -1.65 -3.32 -9.62
CA ASP A 264 -2.52 -2.70 -10.60
C ASP A 264 -3.37 -3.76 -11.33
N PRO A 265 -4.66 -3.89 -11.01
CA PRO A 265 -5.52 -4.88 -11.65
C PRO A 265 -5.80 -4.59 -13.13
N GLY A 266 -5.57 -3.33 -13.58
CA GLY A 266 -5.76 -2.94 -14.98
C GLY A 266 -4.66 -3.44 -15.90
N THR A 267 -3.46 -3.60 -15.37
CA THR A 267 -2.27 -4.00 -16.14
C THR A 267 -1.62 -5.30 -15.68
N GLY A 268 -2.02 -5.85 -14.53
CA GLY A 268 -1.38 -7.01 -13.91
C GLY A 268 0.02 -6.71 -13.35
N LEU A 269 0.34 -5.42 -13.13
CA LEU A 269 1.66 -5.03 -12.65
C LEU A 269 1.71 -4.93 -11.12
N VAL A 270 2.82 -5.38 -10.56
CA VAL A 270 3.17 -5.20 -9.15
C VAL A 270 4.34 -4.23 -9.07
N PHE A 271 4.20 -3.20 -8.25
CA PHE A 271 5.21 -2.18 -8.01
C PHE A 271 5.76 -2.29 -6.60
N VAL A 272 7.06 -2.18 -6.44
CA VAL A 272 7.72 -2.13 -5.13
C VAL A 272 8.72 -0.98 -5.12
N SER A 273 8.51 0.01 -4.26
CA SER A 273 9.44 1.12 -4.07
C SER A 273 10.44 0.83 -2.96
N THR A 274 11.66 1.32 -3.13
CA THR A 274 12.74 1.08 -2.18
C THR A 274 13.52 2.36 -1.86
N ARG A 275 13.99 2.49 -0.63
CA ARG A 275 14.78 3.64 -0.15
C ARG A 275 16.05 3.90 -0.96
N GLU A 276 16.66 2.86 -1.53
CA GLU A 276 17.83 3.02 -2.40
C GLU A 276 17.54 3.77 -3.71
N GLY A 277 16.27 4.07 -3.99
CA GLY A 277 15.84 4.81 -5.17
C GLY A 277 15.59 3.91 -6.37
N MET A 278 14.85 2.84 -6.15
CA MET A 278 14.40 1.93 -7.22
C MET A 278 12.90 1.69 -7.11
N LEU A 279 12.24 1.61 -8.25
CA LEU A 279 10.89 1.10 -8.44
C LEU A 279 10.99 -0.21 -9.21
N HIS A 280 10.85 -1.33 -8.50
CA HIS A 280 10.81 -2.66 -9.11
C HIS A 280 9.41 -2.93 -9.67
N ILE A 281 9.34 -3.51 -10.86
CA ILE A 281 8.11 -3.77 -11.58
C ILE A 281 8.07 -5.24 -11.98
N PHE A 282 7.02 -5.93 -11.58
CA PHE A 282 6.76 -7.32 -11.92
C PHE A 282 5.42 -7.42 -12.63
N HIS A 283 5.22 -8.49 -13.38
CA HIS A 283 3.96 -8.75 -14.07
C HIS A 283 3.40 -10.11 -13.64
N GLU A 284 2.11 -10.15 -13.38
CA GLU A 284 1.36 -11.37 -13.17
C GLU A 284 1.02 -11.99 -14.55
N ASP A 285 1.86 -12.91 -15.02
CA ASP A 285 1.65 -13.63 -16.29
C ASP A 285 0.44 -14.58 -16.21
N SER A 286 0.22 -15.11 -15.02
CA SER A 286 -0.94 -15.90 -14.62
C SER A 286 -0.98 -15.94 -13.08
N PRO A 287 -2.06 -16.39 -12.43
CA PRO A 287 -2.16 -16.42 -10.98
C PRO A 287 -1.00 -17.12 -10.24
N ASP A 288 -0.31 -18.05 -10.91
CA ASP A 288 0.79 -18.83 -10.32
C ASP A 288 2.14 -18.56 -10.98
N LYS A 289 2.23 -17.54 -11.84
CA LYS A 289 3.45 -17.22 -12.58
C LYS A 289 3.65 -15.72 -12.70
N PHE A 290 4.80 -15.25 -12.25
CA PHE A 290 5.19 -13.85 -12.28
C PHE A 290 6.54 -13.69 -12.96
N SER A 291 6.76 -12.54 -13.59
CA SER A 291 8.00 -12.21 -14.28
C SER A 291 8.49 -10.81 -13.88
N VAL A 292 9.80 -10.61 -13.92
CA VAL A 292 10.40 -9.28 -13.78
C VAL A 292 10.18 -8.50 -15.06
N VAL A 293 9.61 -7.31 -14.97
CA VAL A 293 9.43 -6.39 -16.10
C VAL A 293 10.58 -5.41 -16.16
N ASP A 294 10.83 -4.70 -15.04
CA ASP A 294 11.84 -3.64 -14.99
C ASP A 294 12.28 -3.33 -13.56
N ALA A 295 13.34 -2.53 -13.43
CA ALA A 295 13.78 -1.91 -12.20
C ALA A 295 14.18 -0.47 -12.52
N VAL A 296 13.22 0.44 -12.41
CA VAL A 296 13.36 1.85 -12.80
C VAL A 296 14.05 2.63 -11.68
N LYS A 297 15.06 3.42 -12.03
CA LYS A 297 15.73 4.28 -11.07
C LYS A 297 14.81 5.43 -10.67
N THR A 298 14.60 5.58 -9.36
CA THR A 298 13.97 6.73 -8.74
C THR A 298 15.01 7.60 -8.03
N GLU A 299 14.65 8.27 -6.95
CA GLU A 299 15.58 9.04 -6.15
C GLU A 299 15.77 8.37 -4.78
N TYR A 300 16.93 8.56 -4.14
CA TYR A 300 17.17 8.07 -2.80
C TYR A 300 16.08 8.56 -1.83
N GLY A 301 15.61 7.69 -0.96
CA GLY A 301 14.54 7.99 0.00
C GLY A 301 13.12 7.81 -0.54
N ALA A 302 12.93 7.60 -1.84
CA ALA A 302 11.61 7.33 -2.45
C ALA A 302 11.13 5.91 -2.10
N LYS A 303 10.82 5.69 -0.82
CA LYS A 303 10.53 4.38 -0.22
C LYS A 303 9.05 4.01 -0.25
N THR A 304 8.17 5.00 -0.22
CA THR A 304 6.72 4.83 -0.23
C THR A 304 6.15 5.18 -1.60
N LEU A 305 5.03 4.57 -1.94
CA LEU A 305 4.35 4.78 -3.22
C LEU A 305 2.83 4.81 -3.08
N GLY A 306 2.18 5.49 -4.01
CA GLY A 306 0.75 5.40 -4.25
C GLY A 306 0.47 5.13 -5.72
N LEU A 307 -0.51 4.29 -6.02
CA LEU A 307 -0.88 3.92 -7.38
C LEU A 307 -2.22 4.54 -7.77
N ASP A 308 -2.25 5.26 -8.88
CA ASP A 308 -3.49 5.65 -9.54
C ASP A 308 -3.91 4.58 -10.55
N THR A 309 -4.87 3.75 -10.16
CA THR A 309 -5.37 2.65 -11.00
C THR A 309 -6.16 3.13 -12.24
N LYS A 310 -6.45 4.42 -12.36
CA LYS A 310 -7.16 5.00 -13.52
C LYS A 310 -6.20 5.37 -14.65
N THR A 311 -5.04 5.93 -14.30
CA THR A 311 -4.00 6.35 -15.26
C THR A 311 -2.82 5.39 -15.29
N HIS A 312 -2.77 4.44 -14.36
CA HIS A 312 -1.65 3.52 -14.11
C HIS A 312 -0.36 4.25 -13.69
N HIS A 313 -0.48 5.49 -13.18
CA HIS A 313 0.66 6.25 -12.69
C HIS A 313 1.02 5.85 -11.26
N VAL A 314 2.32 5.77 -11.01
CA VAL A 314 2.90 5.53 -9.69
C VAL A 314 3.47 6.84 -9.16
N PHE A 315 3.00 7.25 -7.99
CA PHE A 315 3.51 8.40 -7.25
C PHE A 315 4.49 7.89 -6.20
N VAL A 316 5.67 8.45 -6.14
CA VAL A 316 6.64 8.24 -5.05
C VAL A 316 7.07 9.60 -4.52
N ASP A 317 7.35 9.70 -3.24
CA ASP A 317 7.79 10.94 -2.62
C ASP A 317 9.22 10.84 -2.09
N THR A 318 9.90 11.97 -2.04
CA THR A 318 11.23 12.08 -1.48
C THR A 318 11.58 13.54 -1.16
N ALA A 319 12.79 13.75 -0.64
CA ALA A 319 13.42 15.05 -0.42
C ALA A 319 14.90 14.98 -0.79
N ASP A 320 15.62 16.09 -0.71
CA ASP A 320 17.08 16.02 -0.66
C ASP A 320 17.52 15.49 0.71
N PHE A 321 18.67 14.82 0.73
CA PHE A 321 19.22 14.27 1.95
C PHE A 321 20.59 14.85 2.24
N GLY A 322 20.76 15.36 3.47
CA GLY A 322 22.04 15.73 4.02
C GLY A 322 22.87 14.52 4.45
N PRO A 323 24.08 14.72 4.97
CA PRO A 323 24.89 13.64 5.46
C PRO A 323 24.22 12.94 6.67
N ALA A 324 24.49 11.64 6.81
CA ALA A 324 24.07 10.92 8.01
C ALA A 324 24.71 11.54 9.26
N PRO A 325 23.99 11.69 10.37
CA PRO A 325 24.55 12.13 11.63
C PRO A 325 25.67 11.20 12.12
N ALA A 326 26.51 11.65 13.03
CA ALA A 326 27.51 10.78 13.65
C ALA A 326 26.84 9.61 14.39
N PRO A 327 27.40 8.39 14.32
CA PRO A 327 26.90 7.25 15.06
C PRO A 327 26.89 7.51 16.57
N THR A 328 25.87 6.97 17.25
CA THR A 328 25.77 6.95 18.72
C THR A 328 25.68 5.52 19.23
N PRO A 329 25.90 5.23 20.52
CA PRO A 329 25.72 3.88 21.05
C PRO A 329 24.33 3.29 20.80
N GLN A 330 23.29 4.13 20.74
CA GLN A 330 21.90 3.74 20.49
C GLN A 330 21.58 3.63 19.00
N ARG A 331 22.34 4.31 18.13
CA ARG A 331 22.14 4.35 16.69
C ARG A 331 23.46 4.26 15.94
N GLN A 332 23.91 3.03 15.73
CA GLN A 332 25.24 2.77 15.14
C GLN A 332 25.28 3.06 13.63
N HIS A 333 24.13 2.95 12.93
CA HIS A 333 24.00 3.22 11.49
C HIS A 333 22.89 4.23 11.24
N PRO A 334 23.12 5.53 11.58
CA PRO A 334 22.14 6.57 11.35
C PRO A 334 21.93 6.79 9.86
N GLN A 335 20.68 7.02 9.47
CA GLN A 335 20.34 7.32 8.08
C GLN A 335 20.58 8.79 7.77
N PRO A 336 20.86 9.15 6.49
CA PRO A 336 20.83 10.52 6.02
C PRO A 336 19.53 11.23 6.42
N VAL A 337 19.61 12.52 6.71
CA VAL A 337 18.47 13.33 7.19
C VAL A 337 17.89 14.10 6.02
N PRO A 338 16.57 14.08 5.81
CA PRO A 338 15.92 14.88 4.78
C PRO A 338 16.15 16.39 5.02
N VAL A 339 16.34 17.14 3.96
CA VAL A 339 16.57 18.60 3.97
C VAL A 339 15.24 19.31 3.89
N ALA A 340 14.94 20.14 4.90
CA ALA A 340 13.68 20.88 4.98
C ALA A 340 13.40 21.73 3.73
N GLY A 341 12.17 21.71 3.26
CA GLY A 341 11.69 22.48 2.11
C GLY A 341 12.02 21.87 0.75
N THR A 342 12.60 20.67 0.72
CA THR A 342 12.94 19.99 -0.56
C THR A 342 11.99 18.84 -0.90
N PHE A 343 10.91 18.68 -0.12
CA PHE A 343 9.90 17.65 -0.35
C PHE A 343 9.29 17.74 -1.74
N ARG A 344 9.18 16.61 -2.39
CA ARG A 344 8.67 16.50 -3.75
C ARG A 344 8.01 15.16 -4.02
N VAL A 345 7.13 15.16 -4.99
CA VAL A 345 6.52 13.95 -5.55
C VAL A 345 7.03 13.73 -6.98
N LEU A 346 7.35 12.49 -7.29
CA LEU A 346 7.77 12.01 -8.59
C LEU A 346 6.64 11.16 -9.14
N VAL A 347 6.27 11.35 -10.40
CA VAL A 347 5.21 10.60 -11.08
C VAL A 347 5.83 9.74 -12.16
N TYR A 348 5.66 8.45 -12.07
CA TYR A 348 6.12 7.46 -13.05
C TYR A 348 4.93 6.89 -13.82
N GLY A 349 5.13 6.64 -15.10
CA GLY A 349 4.15 6.05 -16.01
C GLY A 349 4.80 5.61 -17.31
N GLN A 350 3.98 5.20 -18.25
CA GLN A 350 4.41 4.75 -19.60
C GLN A 350 4.15 5.81 -20.65
#